data_bc0329c8d85e613258c030e1b38a44fd
#
_entry.id   bc0329c8d85e613258c030e1b38a44fd
#
_cell.length_a   1.000
_cell.length_b   1.000
_cell.length_c   1.000
_cell.angle_alpha   90.00
_cell.angle_beta   90.00
_cell.angle_gamma   90.00
#
_symmetry.space_group_name_H-M   'P 1'
#
loop_
_entity.id
_entity.type
_entity.pdbx_description
1 polymer ?
#
loop_
_entity_poly.entity_id
_entity_poly.type
_entity_poly.pdbx_seq_one_letter_code
_entity_poly.pdbx_strand_id
1 'polypeptide(L)'
;MFKTLDDFLGTHFIYTYGNGWEYEWYAKNDHTCDYRIHGGMVAGRWVTGQQANIVMLTEGVYKVTWTEPTGTDVALDFMPNEKKMHGVIFFPKWVQEHPEITVCYQNEHIPLMEESREKYKTYPKLVVPEFAKITYIGKAGVDNDEVISEAPYKGLTGDIRNGKYFDKDYKRINKKK
;
A
#
# COMPACT_ATOMS: atom_id res chain seq x y z
N MET A 1 17.99 -1.48 -11.73
CA MET A 1 17.86 -0.02 -11.88
C MET A 1 16.52 0.24 -12.57
N PHE A 2 15.74 1.15 -12.04
CA PHE A 2 14.39 1.51 -12.54
C PHE A 2 14.53 2.62 -13.60
N LYS A 3 14.21 2.32 -14.86
CA LYS A 3 14.34 3.24 -16.01
C LYS A 3 13.04 3.41 -16.79
N THR A 4 12.21 2.39 -16.83
CA THR A 4 10.96 2.34 -17.57
C THR A 4 9.78 2.12 -16.65
N LEU A 5 8.55 2.25 -17.12
CA LEU A 5 7.37 1.85 -16.36
C LEU A 5 7.37 0.35 -16.10
N ASP A 6 7.77 -0.49 -17.04
CA ASP A 6 7.83 -1.93 -16.89
C ASP A 6 8.80 -2.37 -15.78
N ASP A 7 9.86 -1.59 -15.52
CA ASP A 7 10.74 -1.86 -14.38
C ASP A 7 10.03 -1.67 -13.03
N PHE A 8 8.99 -0.84 -12.98
CA PHE A 8 8.22 -0.55 -11.77
C PHE A 8 7.09 -1.56 -11.55
N LEU A 9 6.40 -1.95 -12.62
CA LEU A 9 5.29 -2.90 -12.54
C LEU A 9 5.77 -4.27 -12.03
N GLY A 10 4.94 -4.95 -11.26
CA GLY A 10 5.28 -6.21 -10.62
C GLY A 10 6.28 -6.08 -9.46
N THR A 11 6.56 -4.86 -8.99
CA THR A 11 7.50 -4.63 -7.88
C THR A 11 6.77 -4.52 -6.55
N HIS A 12 7.29 -5.23 -5.56
CA HIS A 12 6.84 -5.22 -4.18
C HIS A 12 7.76 -4.35 -3.33
N PHE A 13 7.19 -3.42 -2.58
CA PHE A 13 7.88 -2.46 -1.73
C PHE A 13 7.46 -2.59 -0.27
N ILE A 14 8.40 -2.40 0.66
CA ILE A 14 8.10 -2.04 2.04
C ILE A 14 8.81 -0.72 2.32
N TYR A 15 8.12 0.20 2.96
CA TYR A 15 8.65 1.52 3.27
C TYR A 15 8.16 2.01 4.62
N THR A 16 8.95 2.89 5.24
CA THR A 16 8.63 3.51 6.53
C THR A 16 8.67 5.01 6.37
N TYR A 17 7.56 5.66 6.68
CA TYR A 17 7.42 7.11 6.71
C TYR A 17 8.22 7.75 7.84
N GLY A 18 8.54 9.04 7.72
CA GLY A 18 9.26 9.80 8.74
C GLY A 18 8.59 9.80 10.12
N ASN A 19 7.24 9.68 10.15
CA ASN A 19 6.46 9.52 11.37
C ASN A 19 6.46 8.09 11.96
N GLY A 20 7.18 7.15 11.34
CA GLY A 20 7.31 5.76 11.80
C GLY A 20 6.24 4.79 11.27
N TRP A 21 5.30 5.23 10.44
CA TRP A 21 4.30 4.34 9.85
C TRP A 21 4.94 3.43 8.82
N GLU A 22 4.76 2.12 8.96
CA GLU A 22 5.30 1.11 8.02
C GLU A 22 4.19 0.57 7.14
N TYR A 23 4.40 0.67 5.83
CA TYR A 23 3.47 0.21 4.80
C TYR A 23 4.16 -0.75 3.85
N GLU A 24 3.37 -1.66 3.30
CA GLU A 24 3.74 -2.60 2.25
C GLU A 24 2.85 -2.36 1.06
N TRP A 25 3.44 -2.27 -0.13
CA TRP A 25 2.73 -1.89 -1.35
C TRP A 25 3.28 -2.65 -2.56
N TYR A 26 2.40 -3.10 -3.43
CA TYR A 26 2.73 -3.87 -4.61
C TYR A 26 2.12 -3.24 -5.86
N ALA A 27 2.97 -2.91 -6.85
CA ALA A 27 2.57 -2.47 -8.19
C ALA A 27 2.07 -3.67 -8.98
N LYS A 28 0.83 -4.09 -8.77
CA LYS A 28 0.30 -5.35 -9.32
C LYS A 28 0.35 -5.39 -10.84
N ASN A 29 -0.10 -4.31 -11.48
CA ASN A 29 -0.03 -4.08 -12.91
C ASN A 29 -0.10 -2.57 -13.20
N ASP A 30 -0.39 -2.15 -14.44
CA ASP A 30 -0.40 -0.76 -14.86
C ASP A 30 -1.59 0.08 -14.37
N HIS A 31 -2.59 -0.56 -13.75
CA HIS A 31 -3.83 0.10 -13.29
C HIS A 31 -4.34 -0.38 -11.93
N THR A 32 -3.65 -1.33 -11.27
CA THR A 32 -4.03 -1.80 -9.93
C THR A 32 -2.83 -1.93 -9.00
N CYS A 33 -3.08 -1.73 -7.72
CA CYS A 33 -2.14 -2.01 -6.64
C CYS A 33 -2.79 -2.79 -5.50
N ASP A 34 -1.96 -3.51 -4.76
CA ASP A 34 -2.35 -4.18 -3.53
C ASP A 34 -1.49 -3.61 -2.38
N TYR A 35 -2.01 -3.56 -1.15
CA TYR A 35 -1.23 -3.06 -0.02
C TYR A 35 -1.68 -3.59 1.33
N ARG A 36 -0.75 -3.58 2.30
CA ARG A 36 -0.96 -3.85 3.73
C ARG A 36 -0.39 -2.73 4.57
N ILE A 37 -1.07 -2.38 5.66
CA ILE A 37 -0.65 -1.33 6.57
C ILE A 37 -0.22 -1.97 7.89
N HIS A 38 1.08 -1.90 8.18
CA HIS A 38 1.71 -2.53 9.35
C HIS A 38 1.82 -1.59 10.54
N GLY A 39 1.82 -0.28 10.30
CA GLY A 39 1.92 0.74 11.35
C GLY A 39 1.12 1.99 11.02
N GLY A 40 0.75 2.77 12.04
CA GLY A 40 0.02 4.01 11.88
C GLY A 40 -1.46 3.92 12.24
N MET A 41 -2.20 4.96 11.88
CA MET A 41 -3.59 5.16 12.30
C MET A 41 -4.54 4.03 11.89
N VAL A 42 -4.29 3.42 10.73
CA VAL A 42 -5.12 2.34 10.17
C VAL A 42 -4.33 1.02 10.04
N ALA A 43 -3.38 0.79 10.96
CA ALA A 43 -2.62 -0.46 11.02
C ALA A 43 -3.54 -1.68 11.13
N GLY A 44 -3.30 -2.70 10.32
CA GLY A 44 -4.15 -3.89 10.19
C GLY A 44 -5.04 -3.91 8.93
N ARG A 45 -5.21 -2.76 8.27
CA ARG A 45 -5.91 -2.66 6.98
C ARG A 45 -5.10 -3.30 5.87
N TRP A 46 -5.79 -4.01 4.95
CA TRP A 46 -5.20 -4.51 3.74
C TRP A 46 -6.20 -4.55 2.57
N VAL A 47 -5.68 -4.45 1.37
CA VAL A 47 -6.46 -4.23 0.15
C VAL A 47 -5.80 -4.95 -1.02
N THR A 48 -6.62 -5.55 -1.89
CA THR A 48 -6.17 -6.12 -3.16
C THR A 48 -6.97 -5.54 -4.34
N GLY A 49 -6.33 -5.40 -5.49
CA GLY A 49 -7.00 -4.91 -6.71
C GLY A 49 -7.52 -3.47 -6.60
N GLN A 50 -6.86 -2.62 -5.79
CA GLN A 50 -7.20 -1.19 -5.73
C GLN A 50 -6.91 -0.56 -7.09
N GLN A 51 -7.95 0.01 -7.73
CA GLN A 51 -7.76 0.77 -8.97
C GLN A 51 -6.91 2.01 -8.69
N ALA A 52 -5.88 2.20 -9.48
CA ALA A 52 -4.91 3.27 -9.33
C ALA A 52 -4.45 3.81 -10.68
N ASN A 53 -4.09 5.09 -10.73
CA ASN A 53 -3.35 5.65 -11.86
C ASN A 53 -1.86 5.50 -11.56
N ILE A 54 -1.13 4.83 -12.43
CA ILE A 54 0.30 4.57 -12.30
C ILE A 54 1.00 5.13 -13.53
N VAL A 55 1.87 6.11 -13.35
CA VAL A 55 2.60 6.77 -14.44
C VAL A 55 4.06 6.98 -14.08
N MET A 56 4.93 6.92 -15.07
CA MET A 56 6.32 7.35 -14.93
C MET A 56 6.39 8.85 -15.26
N LEU A 57 6.88 9.66 -14.31
CA LEU A 57 7.08 11.10 -14.51
C LEU A 57 8.38 11.41 -15.24
N THR A 58 9.42 10.69 -14.90
CA THR A 58 10.74 10.71 -15.53
C THR A 58 11.46 9.41 -15.16
N GLU A 59 12.65 9.18 -15.73
CA GLU A 59 13.45 7.97 -15.41
C GLU A 59 13.62 7.81 -13.91
N GLY A 60 13.20 6.65 -13.38
CA GLY A 60 13.29 6.31 -11.96
C GLY A 60 12.32 7.01 -11.02
N VAL A 61 11.35 7.79 -11.54
CA VAL A 61 10.34 8.48 -10.73
C VAL A 61 8.94 8.11 -11.20
N TYR A 62 8.14 7.55 -10.29
CA TYR A 62 6.80 7.02 -10.59
C TYR A 62 5.76 7.63 -9.65
N LYS A 63 4.67 8.11 -10.21
CA LYS A 63 3.51 8.59 -9.46
C LYS A 63 2.41 7.56 -9.47
N VAL A 64 1.82 7.34 -8.29
CA VAL A 64 0.64 6.51 -8.11
C VAL A 64 -0.42 7.30 -7.35
N THR A 65 -1.66 7.26 -7.84
CA THR A 65 -2.79 7.94 -7.17
C THR A 65 -4.03 7.07 -7.19
N TRP A 66 -4.82 7.10 -6.11
CA TRP A 66 -6.12 6.43 -6.03
C TRP A 66 -7.04 7.08 -5.00
N THR A 67 -8.32 6.76 -5.10
CA THR A 67 -9.34 7.05 -4.09
C THR A 67 -9.90 5.74 -3.56
N GLU A 68 -10.01 5.61 -2.25
CA GLU A 68 -10.57 4.45 -1.57
C GLU A 68 -12.10 4.58 -1.38
N PRO A 69 -12.83 3.46 -1.18
CA PRO A 69 -14.25 3.49 -0.79
C PRO A 69 -14.52 4.33 0.47
N THR A 70 -13.53 4.44 1.35
CA THR A 70 -13.56 5.31 2.55
C THR A 70 -13.64 6.80 2.23
N GLY A 71 -13.33 7.22 1.00
CA GLY A 71 -13.11 8.62 0.63
C GLY A 71 -11.71 9.13 0.97
N THR A 72 -10.79 8.23 1.34
CA THR A 72 -9.36 8.56 1.48
C THR A 72 -8.75 8.68 0.10
N ASP A 73 -8.03 9.77 -0.15
CA ASP A 73 -7.23 9.96 -1.36
C ASP A 73 -5.75 9.78 -1.05
N VAL A 74 -5.04 9.13 -1.97
CA VAL A 74 -3.62 8.84 -1.83
C VAL A 74 -2.87 9.25 -3.08
N ALA A 75 -1.72 9.91 -2.87
CA ALA A 75 -0.76 10.23 -3.92
C ALA A 75 0.64 9.84 -3.44
N LEU A 76 1.30 8.96 -4.18
CA LEU A 76 2.65 8.48 -3.88
C LEU A 76 3.59 8.79 -5.03
N ASP A 77 4.76 9.31 -4.72
CA ASP A 77 5.88 9.48 -5.64
C ASP A 77 7.02 8.54 -5.23
N PHE A 78 7.24 7.47 -6.01
CA PHE A 78 8.30 6.51 -5.77
C PHE A 78 9.58 6.90 -6.52
N MET A 79 10.70 6.86 -5.82
CA MET A 79 12.07 7.01 -6.32
C MET A 79 12.90 5.78 -5.90
N PRO A 80 12.65 4.60 -6.52
CA PRO A 80 13.23 3.34 -6.03
C PRO A 80 14.76 3.29 -6.13
N ASN A 81 15.35 3.96 -7.12
CA ASN A 81 16.80 4.03 -7.28
C ASN A 81 17.48 4.70 -6.08
N GLU A 82 16.82 5.70 -5.45
CA GLU A 82 17.25 6.41 -4.25
C GLU A 82 16.75 5.75 -2.95
N LYS A 83 15.98 4.65 -3.06
CA LYS A 83 15.28 4.01 -1.92
C LYS A 83 14.43 5.00 -1.13
N LYS A 84 13.77 5.90 -1.82
CA LYS A 84 13.00 7.00 -1.25
C LYS A 84 11.63 7.08 -1.91
N MET A 85 10.66 7.56 -1.17
CA MET A 85 9.38 7.99 -1.71
C MET A 85 8.82 9.18 -0.93
N HIS A 86 7.84 9.85 -1.52
CA HIS A 86 7.02 10.85 -0.84
C HIS A 86 5.55 10.44 -0.99
N GLY A 87 4.81 10.41 0.11
CA GLY A 87 3.38 10.11 0.10
C GLY A 87 2.59 11.30 0.63
N VAL A 88 1.40 11.52 0.06
CA VAL A 88 0.39 12.41 0.62
C VAL A 88 -0.90 11.60 0.75
N ILE A 89 -1.40 11.47 1.98
CA ILE A 89 -2.65 10.79 2.29
C ILE A 89 -3.65 11.83 2.82
N PHE A 90 -4.84 11.86 2.25
CA PHE A 90 -5.93 12.76 2.63
C PHE A 90 -7.02 11.93 3.32
N PHE A 91 -6.92 11.79 4.64
CA PHE A 91 -7.89 11.03 5.42
C PHE A 91 -9.17 11.85 5.66
N PRO A 92 -10.37 11.32 5.34
CA PRO A 92 -11.62 11.92 5.78
C PRO A 92 -11.67 12.07 7.30
N LYS A 93 -12.42 13.07 7.78
CA LYS A 93 -12.58 13.29 9.21
C LYS A 93 -13.09 12.04 9.93
N TRP A 94 -14.04 11.32 9.35
CA TRP A 94 -14.59 10.12 9.95
C TRP A 94 -13.58 8.98 10.11
N VAL A 95 -12.60 8.85 9.17
CA VAL A 95 -11.53 7.86 9.31
C VAL A 95 -10.59 8.20 10.47
N GLN A 96 -10.40 9.51 10.76
CA GLN A 96 -9.63 9.95 11.92
C GLN A 96 -10.34 9.64 13.23
N GLU A 97 -11.67 9.80 13.25
CA GLU A 97 -12.50 9.62 14.44
C GLU A 97 -12.85 8.13 14.70
N HIS A 98 -12.92 7.32 13.63
CA HIS A 98 -13.31 5.91 13.65
C HIS A 98 -12.39 5.04 12.78
N PRO A 99 -11.05 5.08 12.99
CA PRO A 99 -10.11 4.31 12.17
C PRO A 99 -10.36 2.81 12.22
N GLU A 100 -10.88 2.29 13.35
CA GLU A 100 -11.19 0.87 13.57
C GLU A 100 -12.17 0.30 12.53
N ILE A 101 -13.07 1.11 11.97
CA ILE A 101 -14.01 0.67 10.92
C ILE A 101 -13.25 0.27 9.65
N THR A 102 -12.08 0.88 9.40
CA THR A 102 -11.29 0.64 8.18
C THR A 102 -10.25 -0.46 8.34
N VAL A 103 -10.03 -0.97 9.57
CA VAL A 103 -9.02 -1.99 9.89
C VAL A 103 -9.57 -3.38 9.62
N CYS A 104 -9.60 -3.74 8.35
CA CYS A 104 -10.11 -5.01 7.84
C CYS A 104 -9.58 -5.29 6.43
N TYR A 105 -9.99 -6.42 5.83
CA TYR A 105 -9.84 -6.64 4.40
C TYR A 105 -10.89 -5.79 3.66
N GLN A 106 -10.44 -4.74 2.97
CA GLN A 106 -11.35 -3.79 2.30
C GLN A 106 -12.34 -4.48 1.38
N ASN A 107 -11.87 -5.45 0.58
CA ASN A 107 -12.67 -6.05 -0.50
C ASN A 107 -13.93 -6.79 0.01
N GLU A 108 -13.92 -7.24 1.27
CA GLU A 108 -15.08 -7.87 1.92
C GLU A 108 -15.96 -6.86 2.66
N HIS A 109 -15.54 -5.59 2.79
CA HIS A 109 -16.20 -4.58 3.63
C HIS A 109 -16.48 -3.26 2.90
N ILE A 110 -16.49 -3.26 1.57
CA ILE A 110 -16.76 -2.07 0.76
C ILE A 110 -18.10 -1.39 1.14
N PRO A 111 -19.23 -2.14 1.28
CA PRO A 111 -20.49 -1.51 1.67
C PRO A 111 -20.44 -0.80 3.02
N LEU A 112 -19.72 -1.37 4.01
CA LEU A 112 -19.53 -0.74 5.32
C LEU A 112 -18.78 0.59 5.21
N MET A 113 -17.76 0.65 4.36
CA MET A 113 -16.97 1.89 4.15
C MET A 113 -17.77 2.96 3.44
N GLU A 114 -18.56 2.57 2.43
CA GLU A 114 -19.44 3.47 1.70
C GLU A 114 -20.56 4.03 2.59
N GLU A 115 -21.21 3.17 3.39
CA GLU A 115 -22.20 3.58 4.38
C GLU A 115 -21.60 4.54 5.42
N SER A 116 -20.39 4.24 5.91
CA SER A 116 -19.70 5.11 6.87
C SER A 116 -19.36 6.47 6.26
N ARG A 117 -18.92 6.51 5.01
CA ARG A 117 -18.63 7.72 4.27
C ARG A 117 -19.88 8.60 4.10
N GLU A 118 -21.06 8.02 3.87
CA GLU A 118 -22.33 8.75 3.76
C GLU A 118 -22.84 9.21 5.14
N LYS A 119 -22.60 8.43 6.19
CA LYS A 119 -23.08 8.69 7.56
C LYS A 119 -22.27 9.76 8.27
N TYR A 120 -20.97 9.77 8.09
CA TYR A 120 -20.03 10.60 8.86
C TYR A 120 -19.45 11.75 8.03
N LYS A 121 -18.82 12.71 8.71
CA LYS A 121 -18.24 13.89 8.06
C LYS A 121 -16.93 13.58 7.35
N THR A 122 -16.82 14.02 6.11
CA THR A 122 -15.56 13.94 5.34
C THR A 122 -14.58 15.05 5.74
N TYR A 123 -15.06 16.27 5.95
CA TYR A 123 -14.21 17.44 6.19
C TYR A 123 -14.24 17.93 7.65
N PRO A 124 -13.13 18.58 8.11
CA PRO A 124 -11.86 18.74 7.39
C PRO A 124 -11.10 17.42 7.26
N LYS A 125 -10.45 17.20 6.10
CA LYS A 125 -9.55 16.07 5.92
C LYS A 125 -8.25 16.30 6.70
N LEU A 126 -7.69 15.23 7.26
CA LEU A 126 -6.31 15.21 7.75
C LEU A 126 -5.38 14.95 6.55
N VAL A 127 -4.47 15.87 6.31
CA VAL A 127 -3.45 15.71 5.26
C VAL A 127 -2.14 15.28 5.90
N VAL A 128 -1.61 14.14 5.48
CA VAL A 128 -0.35 13.57 5.96
C VAL A 128 0.65 13.55 4.81
N PRO A 129 1.46 14.61 4.61
CA PRO A 129 2.53 14.65 3.63
C PRO A 129 3.83 14.20 4.30
N GLU A 130 4.36 13.04 3.91
CA GLU A 130 5.54 12.46 4.54
C GLU A 130 6.50 11.86 3.51
N PHE A 131 7.79 12.08 3.71
CA PHE A 131 8.81 11.27 3.07
C PHE A 131 8.91 9.90 3.74
N ALA A 132 9.22 8.89 2.94
CA ALA A 132 9.47 7.54 3.43
C ALA A 132 10.77 6.99 2.87
N LYS A 133 11.40 6.10 3.66
CA LYS A 133 12.52 5.29 3.22
C LYS A 133 12.00 3.94 2.76
N ILE A 134 12.33 3.55 1.53
CA ILE A 134 12.07 2.20 1.04
C ILE A 134 13.08 1.25 1.68
N THR A 135 12.58 0.27 2.42
CA THR A 135 13.38 -0.69 3.21
C THR A 135 13.43 -2.07 2.58
N TYR A 136 12.58 -2.33 1.58
CA TYR A 136 12.55 -3.56 0.79
C TYR A 136 12.07 -3.29 -0.63
N ILE A 137 12.69 -3.96 -1.59
CA ILE A 137 12.29 -3.99 -3.00
C ILE A 137 12.42 -5.43 -3.48
N GLY A 138 11.32 -6.00 -3.94
CA GLY A 138 11.26 -7.34 -4.51
C GLY A 138 10.59 -7.35 -5.88
N LYS A 139 11.07 -8.16 -6.80
CA LYS A 139 10.47 -8.36 -8.12
C LYS A 139 9.53 -9.56 -8.08
N ALA A 140 8.24 -9.29 -7.86
CA ALA A 140 7.21 -10.33 -7.72
C ALA A 140 6.60 -10.78 -9.05
N GLY A 141 6.86 -10.01 -10.15
CA GLY A 141 6.12 -10.14 -11.40
C GLY A 141 4.75 -9.45 -11.32
N VAL A 142 4.12 -9.23 -12.46
CA VAL A 142 2.77 -8.66 -12.55
C VAL A 142 1.72 -9.71 -12.21
N ASP A 143 0.56 -9.26 -11.71
CA ASP A 143 -0.63 -10.09 -11.41
C ASP A 143 -0.34 -11.29 -10.48
N ASN A 144 0.59 -11.12 -9.55
CA ASN A 144 0.92 -12.15 -8.57
C ASN A 144 0.08 -11.98 -7.29
N ASP A 145 -1.00 -12.77 -7.16
CA ASP A 145 -1.91 -12.74 -6.02
C ASP A 145 -1.30 -13.28 -4.71
N GLU A 146 -0.10 -13.85 -4.73
CA GLU A 146 0.59 -14.32 -3.52
C GLU A 146 1.22 -13.17 -2.71
N VAL A 147 1.46 -12.00 -3.33
CA VAL A 147 2.20 -10.89 -2.69
C VAL A 147 1.41 -10.34 -1.49
N ILE A 148 0.16 -9.97 -1.70
CA ILE A 148 -0.74 -9.47 -0.66
C ILE A 148 -1.93 -10.44 -0.58
N SER A 149 -1.81 -11.51 0.21
CA SER A 149 -2.79 -12.61 0.25
C SER A 149 -3.34 -12.92 1.64
N GLU A 150 -2.95 -12.15 2.66
CA GLU A 150 -3.45 -12.25 4.03
C GLU A 150 -3.29 -10.94 4.78
N ALA A 151 -3.97 -10.83 5.93
CA ALA A 151 -3.86 -9.68 6.82
C ALA A 151 -2.42 -9.47 7.32
N PRO A 152 -2.02 -8.21 7.60
CA PRO A 152 -0.73 -7.94 8.22
C PRO A 152 -0.69 -8.53 9.65
N TYR A 153 0.48 -9.04 10.05
CA TYR A 153 0.73 -9.52 11.41
C TYR A 153 2.11 -9.09 11.90
N LYS A 154 2.30 -9.13 13.22
CA LYS A 154 3.57 -8.73 13.84
C LYS A 154 4.73 -9.60 13.33
N GLY A 155 5.75 -8.97 12.74
CA GLY A 155 6.94 -9.64 12.24
C GLY A 155 6.90 -9.98 10.73
N LEU A 156 5.74 -9.85 10.06
CA LEU A 156 5.61 -10.17 8.63
C LEU A 156 6.64 -9.44 7.76
N THR A 157 6.80 -8.14 7.93
CA THR A 157 7.77 -7.35 7.16
C THR A 157 9.21 -7.79 7.41
N GLY A 158 9.52 -8.24 8.63
CA GLY A 158 10.80 -8.84 8.97
C GLY A 158 11.02 -10.18 8.25
N ASP A 159 10.02 -11.03 8.21
CA ASP A 159 10.09 -12.32 7.49
C ASP A 159 10.26 -12.12 5.99
N ILE A 160 9.59 -11.12 5.40
CA ILE A 160 9.76 -10.76 3.99
C ILE A 160 11.19 -10.31 3.72
N ARG A 161 11.72 -9.35 4.51
CA ARG A 161 13.09 -8.82 4.34
C ARG A 161 14.17 -9.89 4.51
N ASN A 162 13.91 -10.91 5.33
CA ASN A 162 14.83 -11.98 5.62
C ASN A 162 14.67 -13.22 4.71
N GLY A 163 13.81 -13.13 3.67
CA GLY A 163 13.59 -14.22 2.72
C GLY A 163 12.90 -15.45 3.33
N LYS A 164 12.12 -15.27 4.39
CA LYS A 164 11.39 -16.34 5.09
C LYS A 164 9.94 -16.46 4.67
N TYR A 165 9.41 -15.49 3.93
CA TYR A 165 8.01 -15.42 3.55
C TYR A 165 7.75 -15.85 2.11
N PHE A 166 8.61 -15.46 1.16
CA PHE A 166 8.54 -15.87 -0.23
C PHE A 166 9.72 -16.73 -0.62
N ASP A 167 9.49 -17.70 -1.52
CA ASP A 167 10.54 -18.43 -2.21
C ASP A 167 11.14 -17.62 -3.39
N LYS A 168 12.04 -18.24 -4.15
CA LYS A 168 12.70 -17.61 -5.30
C LYS A 168 11.75 -17.23 -6.45
N ASP A 169 10.59 -17.88 -6.52
CA ASP A 169 9.55 -17.63 -7.53
C ASP A 169 8.43 -16.72 -6.98
N TYR A 170 8.69 -16.07 -5.83
CA TYR A 170 7.78 -15.16 -5.13
C TYR A 170 6.47 -15.82 -4.69
N LYS A 171 6.51 -17.11 -4.33
CA LYS A 171 5.40 -17.86 -3.74
C LYS A 171 5.59 -17.96 -2.24
N ARG A 172 4.50 -17.90 -1.49
CA ARG A 172 4.54 -18.03 -0.02
C ARG A 172 5.10 -19.39 0.41
N ILE A 173 6.14 -19.38 1.26
CA ILE A 173 6.80 -20.58 1.77
C ILE A 173 5.90 -21.37 2.72
N ASN A 174 5.18 -20.68 3.61
CA ASN A 174 4.34 -21.29 4.64
C ASN A 174 2.88 -20.80 4.49
N LYS A 175 2.10 -21.43 3.62
CA LYS A 175 0.63 -21.24 3.65
C LYS A 175 0.10 -21.95 4.90
N LYS A 176 -0.32 -21.21 5.91
CA LYS A 176 -1.13 -21.83 6.97
C LYS A 176 -2.37 -22.45 6.33
N LYS A 177 -2.52 -23.79 6.48
CA LYS A 177 -3.70 -24.53 6.04
C LYS A 177 -4.92 -24.10 6.85
#